data_6e41d64f68330d8ac31c5b445b40eb4a
#
_entry.id   6e41d64f68330d8ac31c5b445b40eb4a
#
_cell.length_a   1.000
_cell.length_b   1.000
_cell.length_c   1.000
_cell.angle_alpha   90.00
_cell.angle_beta   90.00
_cell.angle_gamma   90.00
#
_symmetry.space_group_name_H-M   'P 1'
#
loop_
_entity.id
_entity.type
_entity.pdbx_description
1 polymer ?
#
loop_
_entity_poly.entity_id
_entity_poly.type
_entity_poly.pdbx_seq_one_letter_code
_entity_poly.pdbx_strand_id
1 'polypeptide(L)'
;MKMRLVQSIKGKILLMGGVAIAASVILGSGGITALNKNSRNNEVLKEINAINVAQSENQSLETSYLYFLDDSYLEKIVKNLSDMENDSKAAKKSASILEKKKLDTVAETIGECKDNYSQIRELASQRGYTSDVGEYQKFIANDEDLANTFAAVKDDQSWLDGSWSSISGGGQTIKIDGKTYTKFVYKGKIPEGGKRDYLVARIGGNGAGYAGKVYFSNISFQKGSKKEKIDLSKVTDEDISGSYGDALKDQKITDFNKGKAIYFNSKFTASNAKWEEVSIKLPITSYAMQDYSTVTFEAYLEKGNYAELSLAAAFSDKYDFSGTFASINDNFATYSKHVMEGNDVADEAKALEAQFKEMTDNIPLYIFDKGQQSDVSSKLADKQSQFEAMNKVDEQVLKLKKENITLADNLTKTTA
;
A
#
# COMPACT_ATOMS: atom_id res chain seq x y z
N MET A 1 -1.48 17.20 -17.12
CA MET A 1 -2.19 16.86 -15.87
C MET A 1 -3.05 18.01 -15.33
N LYS A 2 -2.55 19.27 -15.23
CA LYS A 2 -3.33 20.43 -14.74
C LYS A 2 -4.63 20.77 -15.52
N MET A 3 -4.73 20.47 -16.82
CA MET A 3 -5.93 20.81 -17.63
C MET A 3 -7.15 19.90 -17.40
N ARG A 4 -6.98 18.63 -17.01
CA ARG A 4 -8.12 17.72 -16.74
C ARG A 4 -8.82 18.01 -15.39
N LEU A 5 -8.07 18.49 -14.40
CA LEU A 5 -8.62 18.86 -13.09
C LEU A 5 -9.57 20.07 -13.21
N VAL A 6 -9.17 21.07 -13.99
CA VAL A 6 -9.98 22.28 -14.22
C VAL A 6 -11.28 21.97 -14.97
N GLN A 7 -11.27 21.02 -15.90
CA GLN A 7 -12.49 20.60 -16.61
C GLN A 7 -13.47 19.83 -15.71
N SER A 8 -12.98 18.99 -14.77
CA SER A 8 -13.84 18.27 -13.81
C SER A 8 -14.51 19.24 -12.83
N ILE A 9 -13.78 20.19 -12.27
CA ILE A 9 -14.31 21.21 -11.35
C ILE A 9 -15.30 22.16 -12.06
N LYS A 10 -14.96 22.63 -13.25
CA LYS A 10 -15.88 23.46 -14.06
C LYS A 10 -17.17 22.72 -14.44
N GLY A 11 -17.09 21.43 -14.76
CA GLY A 11 -18.25 20.60 -15.07
C GLY A 11 -19.20 20.44 -13.89
N LYS A 12 -18.66 20.19 -12.69
CA LYS A 12 -19.45 20.06 -11.46
C LYS A 12 -20.06 21.39 -11.00
N ILE A 13 -19.32 22.49 -11.10
CA ILE A 13 -19.83 23.85 -10.81
C ILE A 13 -20.94 24.25 -11.80
N LEU A 14 -20.81 23.90 -13.07
CA LEU A 14 -21.86 24.15 -14.08
C LEU A 14 -23.13 23.31 -13.82
N LEU A 15 -22.97 22.06 -13.34
CA LEU A 15 -24.13 21.21 -13.00
C LEU A 15 -24.85 21.72 -11.75
N MET A 16 -24.13 22.20 -10.74
CA MET A 16 -24.67 22.81 -9.52
C MET A 16 -25.31 24.18 -9.83
N GLY A 17 -24.69 25.00 -10.67
CA GLY A 17 -25.28 26.27 -11.13
C GLY A 17 -26.53 26.07 -11.99
N GLY A 18 -26.59 24.98 -12.78
CA GLY A 18 -27.74 24.63 -13.59
C GLY A 18 -28.98 24.24 -12.76
N VAL A 19 -28.78 23.57 -11.62
CA VAL A 19 -29.88 23.21 -10.73
C VAL A 19 -30.45 24.45 -10.01
N ALA A 20 -29.58 25.38 -9.59
CA ALA A 20 -30.02 26.64 -8.97
C ALA A 20 -30.81 27.54 -9.99
N ILE A 21 -30.38 27.58 -11.24
CA ILE A 21 -31.07 28.32 -12.31
C ILE A 21 -32.41 27.65 -12.67
N ALA A 22 -32.49 26.32 -12.72
CA ALA A 22 -33.73 25.59 -12.96
C ALA A 22 -34.77 25.81 -11.84
N ALA A 23 -34.32 25.83 -10.58
CA ALA A 23 -35.17 26.15 -9.44
C ALA A 23 -35.73 27.60 -9.55
N SER A 24 -34.91 28.55 -9.94
CA SER A 24 -35.32 29.95 -10.14
C SER A 24 -36.34 30.12 -11.26
N VAL A 25 -36.27 29.34 -12.35
CA VAL A 25 -37.21 29.37 -13.48
C VAL A 25 -38.57 28.72 -13.08
N ILE A 26 -38.56 27.66 -12.28
CA ILE A 26 -39.81 27.02 -11.81
C ILE A 26 -40.55 27.93 -10.80
N LEU A 27 -39.79 28.64 -9.96
CA LEU A 27 -40.36 29.69 -9.09
C LEU A 27 -41.01 30.83 -9.88
N GLY A 28 -40.39 31.23 -11.00
CA GLY A 28 -40.93 32.28 -11.87
C GLY A 28 -42.25 31.91 -12.55
N SER A 29 -42.45 30.68 -12.96
CA SER A 29 -43.65 30.26 -13.69
C SER A 29 -44.89 30.00 -12.80
N GLY A 30 -44.71 29.52 -11.56
CA GLY A 30 -45.80 29.34 -10.65
C GLY A 30 -46.21 30.62 -9.85
N GLY A 31 -45.22 31.51 -9.68
CA GLY A 31 -45.41 32.75 -8.94
C GLY A 31 -46.03 33.92 -9.75
N ILE A 32 -45.90 33.92 -11.05
CA ILE A 32 -46.36 35.03 -11.95
C ILE A 32 -47.87 35.23 -11.84
N THR A 33 -48.67 34.19 -11.63
CA THR A 33 -50.13 34.29 -11.45
C THR A 33 -50.54 34.86 -10.09
N ALA A 34 -49.71 34.73 -9.06
CA ALA A 34 -49.96 35.30 -7.72
C ALA A 34 -49.33 36.70 -7.54
N LEU A 35 -48.35 37.07 -8.32
CA LEU A 35 -47.53 38.31 -8.20
C LEU A 35 -48.30 39.59 -8.60
N ASN A 36 -49.34 39.49 -9.34
CA ASN A 36 -50.10 40.69 -9.79
C ASN A 36 -50.96 41.34 -8.71
N LYS A 37 -50.89 40.91 -7.48
CA LYS A 37 -51.79 41.44 -6.45
C LYS A 37 -51.15 42.02 -5.17
N ASN A 38 -49.82 41.97 -4.93
CA ASN A 38 -49.36 42.59 -3.68
C ASN A 38 -47.81 42.76 -3.59
N SER A 39 -47.39 43.97 -3.17
CA SER A 39 -45.99 44.30 -2.84
C SER A 39 -45.35 43.37 -1.77
N ARG A 40 -46.20 42.73 -0.96
CA ARG A 40 -45.82 41.73 0.05
C ARG A 40 -45.13 40.48 -0.53
N ASN A 41 -45.62 39.99 -1.68
CA ASN A 41 -45.02 38.79 -2.31
C ASN A 41 -43.64 39.08 -2.88
N ASN A 42 -43.37 40.29 -3.30
CA ASN A 42 -42.07 40.69 -3.80
C ASN A 42 -40.98 40.71 -2.69
N GLU A 43 -41.32 41.08 -1.45
CA GLU A 43 -40.40 41.02 -0.33
C GLU A 43 -40.07 39.57 0.08
N VAL A 44 -41.08 38.70 0.12
CA VAL A 44 -40.84 37.28 0.42
C VAL A 44 -39.94 36.63 -0.64
N LEU A 45 -40.21 36.89 -1.91
CA LEU A 45 -39.39 36.36 -3.02
C LEU A 45 -37.94 36.90 -3.01
N LYS A 46 -37.77 38.15 -2.65
CA LYS A 46 -36.43 38.75 -2.54
C LYS A 46 -35.59 38.03 -1.46
N GLU A 47 -36.16 37.83 -0.28
CA GLU A 47 -35.46 37.17 0.82
C GLU A 47 -35.22 35.66 0.52
N ILE A 48 -36.18 34.96 -0.11
CA ILE A 48 -35.99 33.58 -0.56
C ILE A 48 -34.85 33.47 -1.59
N ASN A 49 -34.76 34.40 -2.55
CA ASN A 49 -33.66 34.43 -3.52
C ASN A 49 -32.30 34.67 -2.83
N ALA A 50 -32.25 35.55 -1.81
CA ALA A 50 -31.03 35.77 -1.04
C ALA A 50 -30.59 34.49 -0.31
N ILE A 51 -31.53 33.73 0.31
CA ILE A 51 -31.30 32.44 0.94
C ILE A 51 -30.68 31.44 -0.09
N ASN A 52 -31.27 31.32 -1.27
CA ASN A 52 -30.82 30.39 -2.29
C ASN A 52 -29.39 30.73 -2.81
N VAL A 53 -29.10 32.02 -2.98
CA VAL A 53 -27.77 32.49 -3.39
C VAL A 53 -26.73 32.17 -2.30
N ALA A 54 -27.03 32.50 -1.03
CA ALA A 54 -26.15 32.22 0.08
C ALA A 54 -25.89 30.71 0.26
N GLN A 55 -26.91 29.87 0.06
CA GLN A 55 -26.77 28.41 0.09
C GLN A 55 -25.85 27.89 -1.02
N SER A 56 -25.96 28.41 -2.24
CA SER A 56 -25.07 28.04 -3.35
C SER A 56 -23.63 28.46 -3.08
N GLU A 57 -23.43 29.61 -2.47
CA GLU A 57 -22.12 30.09 -2.03
C GLU A 57 -21.52 29.19 -0.94
N ASN A 58 -22.31 28.79 0.05
CA ASN A 58 -21.88 27.91 1.13
C ASN A 58 -21.36 26.56 0.60
N GLN A 59 -21.99 25.95 -0.39
CA GLN A 59 -21.50 24.72 -1.01
C GLN A 59 -20.11 24.90 -1.64
N SER A 60 -19.87 26.05 -2.28
CA SER A 60 -18.56 26.38 -2.84
C SER A 60 -17.51 26.63 -1.75
N LEU A 61 -17.89 27.34 -0.70
CA LEU A 61 -17.01 27.62 0.46
C LEU A 61 -16.66 26.36 1.23
N GLU A 62 -17.61 25.41 1.41
CA GLU A 62 -17.35 24.12 2.03
C GLU A 62 -16.29 23.32 1.27
N THR A 63 -16.41 23.24 -0.05
CA THR A 63 -15.42 22.60 -0.87
C THR A 63 -14.04 23.27 -0.76
N SER A 64 -14.02 24.61 -0.70
CA SER A 64 -12.78 25.39 -0.52
C SER A 64 -12.19 25.19 0.87
N TYR A 65 -13.01 25.12 1.91
CA TYR A 65 -12.58 24.84 3.27
C TYR A 65 -11.91 23.47 3.37
N LEU A 66 -12.57 22.42 2.88
CA LEU A 66 -12.00 21.05 2.93
C LEU A 66 -10.71 20.92 2.10
N TYR A 67 -10.54 21.76 1.06
CA TYR A 67 -9.35 21.73 0.24
C TYR A 67 -8.18 22.55 0.81
N PHE A 68 -8.46 23.74 1.36
CA PHE A 68 -7.43 24.67 1.84
C PHE A 68 -7.28 24.69 3.35
N LEU A 69 -8.33 24.25 4.10
CA LEU A 69 -8.40 24.23 5.58
C LEU A 69 -8.19 25.61 6.20
N ASP A 70 -8.55 26.63 5.46
CA ASP A 70 -8.53 28.01 5.92
C ASP A 70 -9.88 28.34 6.59
N ASP A 71 -9.85 28.56 7.89
CA ASP A 71 -11.02 28.91 8.72
C ASP A 71 -11.79 30.11 8.17
N SER A 72 -11.16 30.97 7.38
CA SER A 72 -11.87 32.10 6.75
C SER A 72 -13.03 31.68 5.85
N TYR A 73 -12.99 30.49 5.27
CA TYR A 73 -14.11 29.92 4.51
C TYR A 73 -15.27 29.52 5.42
N LEU A 74 -14.98 28.88 6.56
CA LEU A 74 -16.01 28.55 7.55
C LEU A 74 -16.65 29.78 8.18
N GLU A 75 -15.87 30.82 8.47
CA GLU A 75 -16.39 32.08 8.98
C GLU A 75 -17.40 32.72 8.00
N LYS A 76 -17.12 32.66 6.69
CA LYS A 76 -18.04 33.09 5.65
C LYS A 76 -19.31 32.22 5.61
N ILE A 77 -19.18 30.89 5.72
CA ILE A 77 -20.33 29.98 5.79
C ILE A 77 -21.22 30.33 6.98
N VAL A 78 -20.63 30.46 8.17
CA VAL A 78 -21.37 30.82 9.40
C VAL A 78 -22.06 32.17 9.27
N LYS A 79 -21.42 33.15 8.64
CA LYS A 79 -22.02 34.45 8.33
C LYS A 79 -23.19 34.29 7.38
N ASN A 80 -23.02 33.58 6.25
CA ASN A 80 -24.08 33.34 5.26
C ASN A 80 -25.28 32.63 5.91
N LEU A 81 -25.08 31.62 6.75
CA LEU A 81 -26.15 30.95 7.50
C LEU A 81 -26.90 31.89 8.46
N SER A 82 -26.17 32.82 9.06
CA SER A 82 -26.77 33.84 9.93
C SER A 82 -27.60 34.87 9.13
N ASP A 83 -27.09 35.26 7.96
CA ASP A 83 -27.80 36.14 7.04
C ASP A 83 -29.07 35.42 6.51
N MET A 84 -28.99 34.18 6.07
CA MET A 84 -30.14 33.33 5.67
C MET A 84 -31.19 33.20 6.75
N GLU A 85 -30.80 33.07 8.00
CA GLU A 85 -31.71 33.04 9.15
C GLU A 85 -32.43 34.38 9.32
N ASN A 86 -31.74 35.50 9.15
CA ASN A 86 -32.32 36.83 9.18
C ASN A 86 -33.27 37.06 8.01
N ASP A 87 -32.92 36.64 6.81
CA ASP A 87 -33.75 36.72 5.60
C ASP A 87 -35.01 35.88 5.76
N SER A 88 -34.90 34.68 6.33
CA SER A 88 -36.07 33.83 6.66
C SER A 88 -37.00 34.52 7.64
N LYS A 89 -36.44 35.18 8.69
CA LYS A 89 -37.25 35.96 9.67
C LYS A 89 -37.89 37.18 9.00
N ALA A 90 -37.21 37.85 8.08
CA ALA A 90 -37.74 38.99 7.33
C ALA A 90 -38.87 38.56 6.40
N ALA A 91 -38.67 37.51 5.60
CA ALA A 91 -39.69 36.94 4.76
C ALA A 91 -40.94 36.53 5.53
N LYS A 92 -40.78 35.98 6.73
CA LYS A 92 -41.88 35.55 7.59
C LYS A 92 -42.84 36.67 8.06
N LYS A 93 -42.34 37.90 8.13
CA LYS A 93 -43.17 39.07 8.49
C LYS A 93 -44.22 39.38 7.44
N SER A 94 -43.92 39.19 6.20
CA SER A 94 -44.79 39.47 5.05
C SER A 94 -45.48 38.23 4.48
N ALA A 95 -45.15 37.03 4.94
CA ALA A 95 -45.63 35.76 4.44
C ALA A 95 -47.07 35.42 4.88
N SER A 96 -47.77 34.66 4.06
CA SER A 96 -49.04 34.01 4.39
C SER A 96 -48.86 32.90 5.43
N ILE A 97 -49.95 32.37 5.99
CA ILE A 97 -49.90 31.28 6.99
C ILE A 97 -49.19 30.03 6.43
N LEU A 98 -49.44 29.68 5.18
CA LEU A 98 -48.82 28.53 4.52
C LEU A 98 -47.33 28.74 4.30
N GLU A 99 -46.96 29.92 3.80
CA GLU A 99 -45.57 30.32 3.59
C GLU A 99 -44.78 30.40 4.91
N LYS A 100 -45.41 30.86 6.00
CA LYS A 100 -44.79 30.87 7.33
C LYS A 100 -44.39 29.48 7.77
N LYS A 101 -45.24 28.46 7.52
CA LYS A 101 -44.90 27.07 7.85
C LYS A 101 -43.71 26.56 7.04
N LYS A 102 -43.62 26.91 5.74
CA LYS A 102 -42.47 26.60 4.93
C LYS A 102 -41.19 27.30 5.42
N LEU A 103 -41.28 28.56 5.81
CA LEU A 103 -40.17 29.33 6.37
C LEU A 103 -39.73 28.83 7.76
N ASP A 104 -40.63 28.19 8.54
CA ASP A 104 -40.23 27.48 9.75
C ASP A 104 -39.32 26.28 9.42
N THR A 105 -39.70 25.47 8.44
CA THR A 105 -38.82 24.38 7.94
C THR A 105 -37.51 24.89 7.42
N VAL A 106 -37.48 26.02 6.68
CA VAL A 106 -36.24 26.66 6.21
C VAL A 106 -35.34 27.03 7.40
N ALA A 107 -35.89 27.64 8.43
CA ALA A 107 -35.15 28.05 9.63
C ALA A 107 -34.57 26.83 10.38
N GLU A 108 -35.34 25.73 10.49
CA GLU A 108 -34.93 24.47 11.10
C GLU A 108 -33.74 23.87 10.27
N THR A 109 -33.86 23.77 8.94
CA THR A 109 -32.80 23.28 8.05
C THR A 109 -31.52 24.12 8.16
N ILE A 110 -31.64 25.46 8.29
CA ILE A 110 -30.48 26.35 8.50
C ILE A 110 -29.81 26.03 9.85
N GLY A 111 -30.60 25.75 10.88
CA GLY A 111 -30.07 25.33 12.19
C GLY A 111 -29.26 24.03 12.10
N GLU A 112 -29.80 23.01 11.43
CA GLU A 112 -29.10 21.74 11.20
C GLU A 112 -27.79 21.94 10.41
N CYS A 113 -27.79 22.79 9.39
CA CYS A 113 -26.57 23.15 8.67
C CYS A 113 -25.52 23.79 9.58
N LYS A 114 -25.91 24.71 10.47
CA LYS A 114 -24.97 25.32 11.44
C LYS A 114 -24.33 24.29 12.35
N ASP A 115 -25.10 23.35 12.83
CA ASP A 115 -24.63 22.29 13.72
C ASP A 115 -23.66 21.36 12.96
N ASN A 116 -23.96 21.01 11.72
CA ASN A 116 -23.08 20.20 10.89
C ASN A 116 -21.75 20.89 10.58
N TYR A 117 -21.76 22.19 10.24
CA TYR A 117 -20.51 22.94 10.00
C TYR A 117 -19.67 23.10 11.27
N SER A 118 -20.31 23.22 12.43
CA SER A 118 -19.61 23.23 13.71
C SER A 118 -18.88 21.91 13.97
N GLN A 119 -19.54 20.79 13.68
CA GLN A 119 -18.96 19.45 13.79
C GLN A 119 -17.84 19.22 12.76
N ILE A 120 -18.04 19.64 11.50
CA ILE A 120 -17.01 19.56 10.46
C ILE A 120 -15.75 20.33 10.90
N ARG A 121 -15.89 21.50 11.52
CA ARG A 121 -14.75 22.27 12.02
C ARG A 121 -13.98 21.52 13.10
N GLU A 122 -14.70 20.93 14.06
CA GLU A 122 -14.08 20.15 15.14
C GLU A 122 -13.33 18.92 14.57
N LEU A 123 -13.99 18.17 13.71
CA LEU A 123 -13.39 16.99 13.05
C LEU A 123 -12.18 17.36 12.17
N ALA A 124 -12.27 18.44 11.41
CA ALA A 124 -11.17 18.92 10.60
C ALA A 124 -9.95 19.33 11.46
N SER A 125 -10.18 19.98 12.59
CA SER A 125 -9.13 20.28 13.56
C SER A 125 -8.54 19.01 14.18
N GLN A 126 -9.35 18.03 14.51
CA GLN A 126 -8.90 16.74 15.04
C GLN A 126 -8.08 15.96 14.00
N ARG A 127 -8.51 15.94 12.76
CA ARG A 127 -7.77 15.29 11.68
C ARG A 127 -6.42 15.95 11.42
N GLY A 128 -6.36 17.27 11.47
CA GLY A 128 -5.17 18.02 11.16
C GLY A 128 -4.72 17.84 9.70
N TYR A 129 -5.36 18.53 8.78
CA TYR A 129 -5.01 18.43 7.35
C TYR A 129 -3.70 19.14 6.98
N THR A 130 -3.15 19.93 7.87
CA THR A 130 -1.82 20.52 7.73
C THR A 130 -0.82 19.74 8.55
N SER A 131 0.42 19.72 8.15
CA SER A 131 1.49 18.95 8.78
C SER A 131 1.82 19.37 10.24
N ASP A 132 1.11 20.33 10.81
CA ASP A 132 1.51 20.92 12.08
C ASP A 132 0.72 20.40 13.29
N VAL A 133 -0.48 19.80 13.10
CA VAL A 133 -1.35 19.35 14.21
C VAL A 133 -2.23 18.15 13.80
N GLY A 134 -2.80 17.46 14.78
CA GLY A 134 -3.82 16.42 14.59
C GLY A 134 -3.29 15.04 14.23
N GLU A 135 -4.21 14.15 13.81
CA GLU A 135 -3.88 12.75 13.48
C GLU A 135 -2.99 12.64 12.23
N TYR A 136 -3.15 13.55 11.27
CA TYR A 136 -2.29 13.60 10.09
C TYR A 136 -0.83 13.82 10.43
N GLN A 137 -0.52 14.78 11.34
CA GLN A 137 0.83 15.02 11.81
C GLN A 137 1.44 13.79 12.48
N LYS A 138 0.65 13.11 13.31
CA LYS A 138 1.10 11.88 13.97
C LYS A 138 1.43 10.80 12.93
N PHE A 139 0.59 10.67 11.90
CA PHE A 139 0.76 9.68 10.83
C PHE A 139 2.05 9.91 10.03
N ILE A 140 2.41 11.15 9.71
CA ILE A 140 3.61 11.46 8.90
C ILE A 140 4.89 11.62 9.73
N ALA A 141 4.77 11.88 11.04
CA ALA A 141 5.91 12.25 11.90
C ALA A 141 7.03 11.21 11.92
N ASN A 142 6.71 9.93 11.72
CA ASN A 142 7.67 8.83 11.80
C ASN A 142 8.02 8.23 10.42
N ASP A 143 7.59 8.85 9.32
CA ASP A 143 7.76 8.29 7.97
C ASP A 143 9.21 8.11 7.59
N GLU A 144 10.06 9.11 7.88
CA GLU A 144 11.48 9.04 7.57
C GLU A 144 12.19 7.98 8.42
N ASP A 145 11.89 7.90 9.72
CA ASP A 145 12.48 6.91 10.62
C ASP A 145 12.05 5.49 10.22
N LEU A 146 10.78 5.29 9.90
CA LEU A 146 10.26 4.00 9.46
C LEU A 146 10.84 3.59 8.09
N ALA A 147 10.93 4.52 7.14
CA ALA A 147 11.57 4.29 5.85
C ALA A 147 13.04 3.89 6.00
N ASN A 148 13.79 4.58 6.87
CA ASN A 148 15.19 4.26 7.16
C ASN A 148 15.32 2.88 7.83
N THR A 149 14.39 2.55 8.73
CA THR A 149 14.33 1.24 9.38
C THR A 149 14.10 0.13 8.36
N PHE A 150 13.18 0.30 7.41
CA PHE A 150 12.97 -0.67 6.34
C PHE A 150 14.13 -0.75 5.36
N ALA A 151 14.81 0.35 5.06
CA ALA A 151 16.00 0.34 4.22
C ALA A 151 17.14 -0.47 4.87
N ALA A 152 17.32 -0.35 6.18
CA ALA A 152 18.30 -1.12 6.93
C ALA A 152 17.97 -2.63 6.95
N VAL A 153 16.68 -2.99 7.04
CA VAL A 153 16.23 -4.40 6.94
C VAL A 153 16.58 -5.02 5.59
N LYS A 154 16.54 -4.24 4.51
CA LYS A 154 16.88 -4.73 3.16
C LYS A 154 18.34 -5.22 3.05
N ASP A 155 19.26 -4.62 3.77
CA ASP A 155 20.66 -5.00 3.77
C ASP A 155 20.92 -6.24 4.66
N ASP A 156 20.10 -6.45 5.71
CA ASP A 156 20.18 -7.60 6.61
C ASP A 156 19.38 -8.83 6.12
N GLN A 157 18.57 -8.72 5.10
CA GLN A 157 17.83 -9.85 4.47
C GLN A 157 18.75 -10.87 3.77
N SER A 158 20.05 -10.79 4.00
CA SER A 158 21.02 -11.70 3.44
C SER A 158 20.94 -13.07 4.11
N TRP A 159 20.62 -14.06 3.31
CA TRP A 159 21.06 -15.44 3.40
C TRP A 159 20.95 -16.14 4.78
N LEU A 160 19.92 -16.94 4.96
CA LEU A 160 19.94 -17.97 6.01
C LEU A 160 20.91 -19.05 5.58
N ASP A 161 22.13 -18.98 6.07
CA ASP A 161 23.18 -19.94 5.77
C ASP A 161 22.87 -21.31 6.41
N GLY A 162 22.84 -22.32 5.56
CA GLY A 162 22.98 -23.70 6.00
C GLY A 162 24.43 -24.02 6.37
N SER A 163 24.62 -25.07 7.14
CA SER A 163 25.96 -25.51 7.54
C SER A 163 26.77 -25.96 6.33
N TRP A 164 28.01 -25.55 6.25
CA TRP A 164 28.98 -26.08 5.29
C TRP A 164 29.35 -27.52 5.62
N SER A 165 29.40 -28.39 4.62
CA SER A 165 29.79 -29.79 4.73
C SER A 165 31.04 -30.05 3.87
N SER A 166 32.15 -30.35 4.51
CA SER A 166 33.41 -30.70 3.82
C SER A 166 33.23 -31.95 2.95
N ILE A 167 33.80 -31.90 1.74
CA ILE A 167 33.82 -33.02 0.78
C ILE A 167 35.22 -33.58 0.57
N SER A 168 36.20 -33.14 1.34
CA SER A 168 37.63 -33.47 1.20
C SER A 168 37.95 -34.97 1.36
N GLY A 169 37.08 -35.78 1.88
CA GLY A 169 37.42 -37.15 2.27
C GLY A 169 36.53 -38.27 1.71
N GLY A 170 35.54 -38.04 0.87
CA GLY A 170 34.66 -39.17 0.60
C GLY A 170 33.56 -39.01 -0.42
N GLY A 171 33.87 -38.94 -1.70
CA GLY A 171 32.89 -39.06 -2.77
C GLY A 171 32.81 -40.48 -3.35
N GLN A 172 31.64 -40.81 -3.91
CA GLN A 172 31.46 -42.07 -4.65
C GLN A 172 31.90 -41.89 -6.12
N THR A 173 32.85 -42.68 -6.59
CA THR A 173 33.19 -42.70 -8.03
C THR A 173 32.05 -43.33 -8.82
N ILE A 174 31.60 -42.63 -9.86
CA ILE A 174 30.49 -43.06 -10.73
C ILE A 174 30.83 -42.79 -12.21
N LYS A 175 30.39 -43.65 -13.10
CA LYS A 175 30.51 -43.46 -14.56
C LYS A 175 29.14 -43.05 -15.11
N ILE A 176 29.12 -41.94 -15.88
CA ILE A 176 27.93 -41.40 -16.55
C ILE A 176 28.37 -41.10 -17.99
N ASP A 177 27.71 -41.70 -18.98
CA ASP A 177 27.99 -41.54 -20.40
C ASP A 177 29.51 -41.71 -20.76
N GLY A 178 30.11 -42.75 -20.15
CA GLY A 178 31.54 -43.09 -20.36
C GLY A 178 32.55 -42.20 -19.62
N LYS A 179 32.12 -41.14 -18.98
CA LYS A 179 32.96 -40.24 -18.18
C LYS A 179 32.92 -40.59 -16.71
N THR A 180 33.99 -40.36 -16.01
CA THR A 180 34.11 -40.65 -14.56
C THR A 180 33.92 -39.35 -13.78
N TYR A 181 33.05 -39.41 -12.80
CA TYR A 181 32.73 -38.31 -11.84
C TYR A 181 32.93 -38.82 -10.43
N THR A 182 33.15 -37.87 -9.50
CA THR A 182 33.01 -38.12 -8.07
C THR A 182 31.72 -37.47 -7.62
N LYS A 183 30.84 -38.28 -7.06
CA LYS A 183 29.54 -37.88 -6.55
C LYS A 183 29.64 -37.58 -5.07
N PHE A 184 29.16 -36.42 -4.63
CA PHE A 184 28.98 -36.01 -3.24
C PHE A 184 27.50 -35.75 -3.01
N VAL A 185 27.05 -35.95 -1.79
CA VAL A 185 25.65 -35.66 -1.38
C VAL A 185 25.70 -34.65 -0.26
N TYR A 186 25.10 -33.51 -0.49
CA TYR A 186 24.82 -32.55 0.58
C TYR A 186 23.49 -32.87 1.25
N LYS A 187 23.44 -32.77 2.57
CA LYS A 187 22.24 -32.82 3.35
C LYS A 187 22.33 -31.81 4.48
N GLY A 188 21.48 -30.81 4.46
CA GLY A 188 21.44 -29.74 5.46
C GLY A 188 20.05 -29.52 6.03
N LYS A 189 19.99 -28.82 7.16
CA LYS A 189 18.72 -28.35 7.73
C LYS A 189 18.24 -27.16 6.91
N ILE A 190 16.92 -27.06 6.73
CA ILE A 190 16.26 -25.84 6.33
C ILE A 190 16.08 -25.02 7.59
N PRO A 191 16.57 -23.77 7.66
CA PRO A 191 16.36 -22.90 8.81
C PRO A 191 14.88 -22.75 9.14
N GLU A 192 14.54 -22.69 10.42
CA GLU A 192 13.16 -22.50 10.87
C GLU A 192 12.72 -21.05 10.66
N GLY A 193 11.44 -20.88 10.34
CA GLY A 193 10.81 -19.57 10.13
C GLY A 193 10.96 -19.03 8.72
N GLY A 194 10.04 -18.15 8.36
CA GLY A 194 10.01 -17.35 7.15
C GLY A 194 9.53 -18.02 5.87
N LYS A 195 9.11 -17.20 4.94
CA LYS A 195 9.01 -17.55 3.51
C LYS A 195 10.40 -17.84 2.97
N ARG A 196 10.50 -18.63 1.93
CA ARG A 196 11.74 -18.93 1.22
C ARG A 196 11.46 -18.84 -0.26
N ASP A 197 11.99 -17.81 -0.90
CA ASP A 197 11.76 -17.56 -2.32
C ASP A 197 12.84 -18.24 -3.18
N TYR A 198 14.04 -18.36 -2.62
CA TYR A 198 15.17 -18.95 -3.32
C TYR A 198 15.95 -19.92 -2.45
N LEU A 199 16.34 -21.05 -3.06
CA LEU A 199 17.40 -21.91 -2.59
C LEU A 199 18.72 -21.50 -3.27
N VAL A 200 19.79 -21.49 -2.50
CA VAL A 200 21.13 -21.24 -3.03
C VAL A 200 21.98 -22.47 -2.76
N ALA A 201 22.23 -23.26 -3.80
CA ALA A 201 23.17 -24.38 -3.73
C ALA A 201 24.61 -23.85 -3.90
N ARG A 202 25.51 -24.21 -2.99
CA ARG A 202 26.84 -23.61 -2.88
C ARG A 202 27.93 -24.67 -2.88
N ILE A 203 29.05 -24.35 -3.54
CA ILE A 203 30.33 -25.05 -3.42
C ILE A 203 31.43 -24.03 -3.25
N GLY A 204 32.31 -24.21 -2.29
CA GLY A 204 33.39 -23.28 -2.03
C GLY A 204 34.48 -23.84 -1.14
N GLY A 205 35.54 -23.10 -0.99
CA GLY A 205 36.68 -23.48 -0.14
C GLY A 205 37.75 -22.41 -0.08
N ASN A 206 38.68 -22.62 0.85
CA ASN A 206 39.80 -21.71 1.05
C ASN A 206 41.06 -22.30 0.39
N GLY A 207 41.45 -21.73 -0.78
CA GLY A 207 42.60 -22.24 -1.54
C GLY A 207 42.36 -23.64 -2.14
N ALA A 208 41.13 -23.99 -2.48
CA ALA A 208 40.73 -25.33 -2.87
C ALA A 208 41.38 -25.86 -4.15
N GLY A 209 41.76 -25.01 -5.08
CA GLY A 209 42.49 -25.38 -6.28
C GLY A 209 41.77 -26.30 -7.26
N TYR A 210 40.46 -26.55 -7.08
CA TYR A 210 39.69 -27.36 -8.00
C TYR A 210 39.37 -26.57 -9.28
N ALA A 211 39.64 -27.18 -10.42
CA ALA A 211 39.25 -26.68 -11.73
C ALA A 211 38.61 -27.81 -12.54
N GLY A 212 37.35 -27.59 -12.98
CA GLY A 212 36.62 -28.60 -13.73
C GLY A 212 35.12 -28.39 -13.74
N LYS A 213 34.44 -29.35 -14.33
CA LYS A 213 32.96 -29.32 -14.42
C LYS A 213 32.31 -29.76 -13.13
N VAL A 214 31.28 -29.04 -12.79
CA VAL A 214 30.40 -29.35 -11.66
C VAL A 214 28.95 -29.48 -12.15
N TYR A 215 28.24 -30.44 -11.61
CA TYR A 215 26.78 -30.62 -11.87
C TYR A 215 26.06 -30.72 -10.53
N PHE A 216 25.09 -29.88 -10.29
CA PHE A 216 24.15 -30.03 -9.19
C PHE A 216 22.86 -30.66 -9.70
N SER A 217 22.42 -31.74 -9.06
CA SER A 217 21.19 -32.42 -9.43
C SER A 217 20.47 -33.03 -8.22
N ASN A 218 19.32 -33.65 -8.46
CA ASN A 218 18.51 -34.31 -7.44
C ASN A 218 18.24 -33.46 -6.20
N ILE A 219 18.02 -32.15 -6.43
CA ILE A 219 17.72 -31.20 -5.38
C ILE A 219 16.33 -31.52 -4.83
N SER A 220 16.22 -31.73 -3.52
CA SER A 220 14.95 -32.13 -2.88
C SER A 220 14.83 -31.62 -1.47
N PHE A 221 13.57 -31.43 -1.06
CA PHE A 221 13.17 -31.07 0.31
C PHE A 221 12.51 -32.25 0.99
N GLN A 222 12.70 -32.41 2.31
CA GLN A 222 12.15 -33.54 3.06
C GLN A 222 11.77 -33.15 4.49
N LYS A 223 10.65 -33.75 5.00
CA LYS A 223 10.27 -33.79 6.41
C LYS A 223 9.53 -35.11 6.68
N GLY A 224 10.12 -35.96 7.52
CA GLY A 224 9.59 -37.31 7.72
C GLY A 224 9.53 -38.10 6.41
N SER A 225 8.36 -38.64 6.08
CA SER A 225 8.11 -39.36 4.82
C SER A 225 7.79 -38.45 3.62
N LYS A 226 7.45 -37.18 3.87
CA LYS A 226 7.19 -36.20 2.80
C LYS A 226 8.51 -35.81 2.16
N LYS A 227 8.63 -36.06 0.85
CA LYS A 227 9.78 -35.67 0.03
C LYS A 227 9.30 -35.06 -1.27
N GLU A 228 9.87 -33.92 -1.65
CA GLU A 228 9.59 -33.23 -2.89
C GLU A 228 10.89 -32.85 -3.59
N LYS A 229 10.94 -33.06 -4.91
CA LYS A 229 12.12 -32.79 -5.73
C LYS A 229 11.88 -31.54 -6.56
N ILE A 230 12.90 -30.69 -6.66
CA ILE A 230 12.87 -29.55 -7.59
C ILE A 230 12.88 -30.08 -9.02
N ASP A 231 11.88 -29.67 -9.79
CA ASP A 231 11.77 -29.97 -11.21
C ASP A 231 12.63 -28.99 -12.02
N LEU A 232 13.88 -29.34 -12.23
CA LEU A 232 14.80 -28.53 -13.01
C LEU A 232 14.41 -28.40 -14.51
N SER A 233 13.42 -29.16 -15.01
CA SER A 233 12.92 -28.96 -16.37
C SER A 233 12.08 -27.68 -16.51
N LYS A 234 11.62 -27.13 -15.39
CA LYS A 234 10.85 -25.86 -15.31
C LYS A 234 11.72 -24.65 -14.98
N VAL A 235 13.03 -24.85 -14.80
CA VAL A 235 14.00 -23.82 -14.51
C VAL A 235 14.77 -23.50 -15.79
N THR A 236 14.88 -22.26 -16.15
CA THR A 236 15.63 -21.78 -17.32
C THR A 236 17.03 -21.30 -16.91
N ASP A 237 17.91 -21.10 -17.89
CA ASP A 237 19.24 -20.55 -17.62
C ASP A 237 19.20 -19.13 -17.06
N GLU A 238 18.10 -18.40 -17.32
CA GLU A 238 17.84 -17.04 -16.81
C GLU A 238 17.38 -17.04 -15.35
N ASP A 239 16.73 -18.12 -14.90
CA ASP A 239 16.31 -18.27 -13.51
C ASP A 239 17.45 -18.57 -12.56
N ILE A 240 18.58 -19.08 -13.08
CA ILE A 240 19.78 -19.37 -12.30
C ILE A 240 20.75 -18.20 -12.34
N SER A 241 21.07 -17.69 -11.19
CA SER A 241 22.03 -16.59 -11.05
C SER A 241 22.96 -16.87 -9.88
N GLY A 242 24.08 -16.25 -9.89
CA GLY A 242 24.97 -16.26 -8.76
C GLY A 242 26.41 -16.43 -9.21
N SER A 243 27.29 -15.91 -8.42
CA SER A 243 28.70 -16.16 -8.44
C SER A 243 29.38 -15.41 -7.31
N TYR A 244 30.52 -15.89 -6.91
CA TYR A 244 31.42 -15.15 -6.06
C TYR A 244 32.84 -15.26 -6.67
N GLY A 245 33.41 -14.13 -7.06
CA GLY A 245 34.71 -14.09 -7.75
C GLY A 245 34.68 -14.68 -9.17
N ASP A 246 35.84 -15.12 -9.67
CA ASP A 246 36.01 -15.68 -11.02
C ASP A 246 35.78 -17.20 -11.09
N ALA A 247 35.28 -17.79 -10.03
CA ALA A 247 35.15 -19.24 -9.90
C ALA A 247 34.07 -19.87 -10.78
N LEU A 248 33.11 -19.10 -11.28
CA LEU A 248 31.97 -19.57 -12.06
C LEU A 248 32.08 -19.20 -13.53
N LYS A 249 31.91 -20.18 -14.42
CA LYS A 249 31.77 -19.96 -15.88
C LYS A 249 30.77 -20.93 -16.49
N ASP A 250 30.12 -20.49 -17.58
CA ASP A 250 29.28 -21.31 -18.47
C ASP A 250 28.11 -21.99 -17.77
N GLN A 251 27.45 -21.32 -16.81
CA GLN A 251 26.30 -21.86 -16.08
C GLN A 251 25.10 -22.09 -16.99
N LYS A 252 24.45 -23.23 -16.85
CA LYS A 252 23.23 -23.57 -17.59
C LYS A 252 22.49 -24.79 -17.00
N ILE A 253 21.23 -24.97 -17.39
CA ILE A 253 20.50 -26.22 -17.18
C ILE A 253 20.80 -27.18 -18.33
N THR A 254 21.20 -28.40 -18.03
CA THR A 254 21.57 -29.39 -19.04
C THR A 254 21.07 -30.77 -18.72
N ASP A 255 21.02 -31.64 -19.74
CA ASP A 255 20.75 -33.06 -19.55
C ASP A 255 21.95 -33.73 -18.87
N PHE A 256 21.70 -34.49 -17.82
CA PHE A 256 22.75 -35.18 -17.08
C PHE A 256 22.17 -36.39 -16.31
N ASN A 257 22.77 -37.55 -16.42
CA ASN A 257 22.42 -38.77 -15.69
C ASN A 257 20.89 -39.07 -15.74
N LYS A 258 20.31 -39.10 -16.94
CA LYS A 258 18.87 -39.36 -17.20
C LYS A 258 17.91 -38.33 -16.58
N GLY A 259 18.36 -37.13 -16.30
CA GLY A 259 17.56 -36.02 -15.79
C GLY A 259 18.17 -34.68 -16.14
N LYS A 260 17.72 -33.63 -15.48
CA LYS A 260 18.29 -32.28 -15.58
C LYS A 260 19.24 -32.00 -14.43
N ALA A 261 20.31 -31.26 -14.71
CA ALA A 261 21.23 -30.74 -13.70
C ALA A 261 21.60 -29.29 -14.01
N ILE A 262 22.03 -28.57 -13.00
CA ILE A 262 22.69 -27.29 -13.12
C ILE A 262 24.15 -27.57 -13.39
N TYR A 263 24.64 -27.17 -14.55
CA TYR A 263 26.02 -27.29 -14.98
C TYR A 263 26.75 -25.97 -14.83
N PHE A 264 28.01 -26.03 -14.41
CA PHE A 264 28.98 -24.93 -14.54
C PHE A 264 30.39 -25.44 -14.57
N ASN A 265 31.31 -24.63 -15.14
CA ASN A 265 32.73 -24.79 -14.97
C ASN A 265 33.17 -23.98 -13.74
N SER A 266 33.95 -24.61 -12.86
CA SER A 266 34.56 -23.91 -11.74
C SER A 266 36.06 -23.85 -11.88
N LYS A 267 36.67 -22.77 -11.38
CA LYS A 267 38.10 -22.60 -11.29
C LYS A 267 38.45 -21.89 -10.00
N PHE A 268 38.73 -22.69 -8.97
CA PHE A 268 39.15 -22.18 -7.65
C PHE A 268 40.71 -22.03 -7.64
N THR A 269 41.16 -21.00 -6.97
CA THR A 269 42.60 -20.68 -6.90
C THR A 269 43.26 -21.47 -5.76
N ALA A 270 44.31 -22.23 -6.09
CA ALA A 270 45.02 -23.04 -5.11
C ALA A 270 46.05 -22.25 -4.26
N SER A 271 46.54 -21.12 -4.78
CA SER A 271 47.72 -20.43 -4.22
C SER A 271 47.41 -19.38 -3.17
N ASN A 272 46.15 -18.95 -3.04
CA ASN A 272 45.74 -17.92 -2.10
C ASN A 272 44.84 -18.54 -1.00
N ALA A 273 45.24 -18.38 0.26
CA ALA A 273 44.36 -18.73 1.41
C ALA A 273 43.12 -17.82 1.46
N LYS A 274 42.45 -17.68 0.33
CA LYS A 274 41.27 -16.87 0.15
C LYS A 274 40.09 -17.79 -0.10
N TRP A 275 38.97 -17.49 0.59
CA TRP A 275 37.72 -18.16 0.32
C TRP A 275 37.19 -17.78 -1.07
N GLU A 276 36.86 -18.80 -1.83
CA GLU A 276 36.15 -18.66 -3.11
C GLU A 276 34.97 -19.61 -3.13
N GLU A 277 33.87 -19.20 -3.74
CA GLU A 277 32.67 -20.03 -3.86
C GLU A 277 31.93 -19.78 -5.17
N VAL A 278 31.18 -20.82 -5.57
CA VAL A 278 30.12 -20.72 -6.56
C VAL A 278 28.78 -20.91 -5.82
N SER A 279 27.91 -19.94 -5.97
CA SER A 279 26.56 -19.93 -5.42
C SER A 279 25.57 -19.93 -6.57
N ILE A 280 24.69 -20.94 -6.66
CA ILE A 280 23.65 -21.02 -7.65
C ILE A 280 22.30 -20.81 -6.99
N LYS A 281 21.64 -19.74 -7.36
CA LYS A 281 20.35 -19.31 -6.85
C LYS A 281 19.23 -19.91 -7.71
N LEU A 282 18.25 -20.54 -7.06
CA LEU A 282 17.12 -21.23 -7.68
C LEU A 282 15.81 -20.68 -7.08
N PRO A 283 14.81 -20.32 -7.90
CA PRO A 283 13.50 -19.96 -7.41
C PRO A 283 12.78 -21.18 -6.80
N ILE A 284 12.22 -21.03 -5.62
CA ILE A 284 11.45 -22.06 -4.89
C ILE A 284 10.10 -21.57 -4.37
N THR A 285 9.60 -20.46 -4.89
CA THR A 285 8.31 -19.86 -4.50
C THR A 285 7.11 -20.77 -4.68
N SER A 286 7.20 -21.75 -5.58
CA SER A 286 6.16 -22.75 -5.82
C SER A 286 6.11 -23.86 -4.76
N TYR A 287 7.07 -23.91 -3.83
CA TYR A 287 7.17 -24.94 -2.80
C TYR A 287 6.75 -24.38 -1.43
N ALA A 288 5.91 -25.14 -0.71
CA ALA A 288 5.49 -24.78 0.65
C ALA A 288 6.62 -25.09 1.64
N MET A 289 7.62 -24.22 1.73
CA MET A 289 8.89 -24.46 2.44
C MET A 289 8.71 -24.72 3.94
N GLN A 290 7.64 -24.21 4.57
CA GLN A 290 7.27 -24.51 5.96
C GLN A 290 6.99 -26.00 6.21
N ASP A 291 6.71 -26.74 5.17
CA ASP A 291 6.41 -28.19 5.22
C ASP A 291 7.67 -29.06 5.23
N TYR A 292 8.85 -28.48 5.09
CA TYR A 292 10.11 -29.21 5.00
C TYR A 292 11.11 -28.74 6.05
N SER A 293 12.01 -29.67 6.45
CA SER A 293 13.05 -29.40 7.46
C SER A 293 14.46 -29.72 6.97
N THR A 294 14.59 -30.35 5.81
CA THR A 294 15.88 -30.78 5.27
C THR A 294 15.93 -30.54 3.77
N VAL A 295 17.06 -30.04 3.30
CA VAL A 295 17.40 -29.93 1.87
C VAL A 295 18.52 -30.93 1.57
N THR A 296 18.43 -31.54 0.38
CA THR A 296 19.44 -32.48 -0.12
C THR A 296 19.71 -32.19 -1.59
N PHE A 297 20.95 -32.20 -2.01
CA PHE A 297 21.31 -32.21 -3.41
C PHE A 297 22.57 -33.04 -3.65
N GLU A 298 22.75 -33.47 -4.91
CA GLU A 298 23.90 -34.21 -5.36
C GLU A 298 24.82 -33.30 -6.19
N ALA A 299 26.10 -33.30 -5.86
CA ALA A 299 27.15 -32.63 -6.62
C ALA A 299 28.04 -33.66 -7.32
N TYR A 300 28.20 -33.54 -8.63
CA TYR A 300 29.07 -34.39 -9.41
C TYR A 300 30.23 -33.55 -9.94
N LEU A 301 31.45 -33.93 -9.58
CA LEU A 301 32.68 -33.25 -9.93
C LEU A 301 33.55 -34.13 -10.83
N GLU A 302 34.18 -33.57 -11.86
CA GLU A 302 35.22 -34.24 -12.61
C GLU A 302 36.41 -34.56 -11.70
N LYS A 303 37.29 -35.49 -12.11
CA LYS A 303 38.47 -35.85 -11.33
C LYS A 303 39.33 -34.60 -11.08
N GLY A 304 39.66 -34.35 -9.83
CA GLY A 304 40.44 -33.19 -9.41
C GLY A 304 40.84 -33.25 -7.95
N ASN A 305 41.40 -32.18 -7.43
CA ASN A 305 41.67 -31.99 -6.02
C ASN A 305 40.41 -31.45 -5.30
N TYR A 306 39.87 -32.20 -4.36
CA TYR A 306 38.68 -31.81 -3.58
C TYR A 306 39.04 -31.39 -2.15
N ALA A 307 40.34 -31.38 -1.81
CA ALA A 307 40.79 -30.89 -0.50
C ALA A 307 40.27 -29.43 -0.35
N GLU A 308 39.89 -29.06 0.83
CA GLU A 308 39.39 -27.72 1.17
C GLU A 308 38.02 -27.35 0.51
N LEU A 309 37.43 -28.22 -0.32
CA LEU A 309 36.09 -27.97 -0.84
C LEU A 309 35.01 -28.36 0.17
N SER A 310 33.94 -27.59 0.19
CA SER A 310 32.74 -27.83 0.97
C SER A 310 31.49 -27.51 0.15
N LEU A 311 30.38 -28.15 0.49
CA LEU A 311 29.07 -27.87 -0.05
C LEU A 311 28.20 -27.21 1.03
N ALA A 312 27.31 -26.33 0.62
CA ALA A 312 26.30 -25.74 1.49
C ALA A 312 25.01 -25.47 0.74
N ALA A 313 23.92 -25.28 1.48
CA ALA A 313 22.72 -24.66 0.99
C ALA A 313 22.43 -23.44 1.84
N ALA A 314 21.98 -22.38 1.21
CA ALA A 314 21.43 -21.21 1.87
C ALA A 314 20.02 -20.93 1.32
N PHE A 315 19.27 -20.11 2.02
CA PHE A 315 17.95 -19.69 1.60
C PHE A 315 17.92 -18.18 1.62
N SER A 316 17.33 -17.57 0.60
CA SER A 316 17.14 -16.13 0.56
C SER A 316 15.68 -15.79 0.31
N ASP A 317 15.25 -14.73 0.93
CA ASP A 317 13.90 -14.20 0.79
C ASP A 317 13.95 -12.87 0.03
N LYS A 318 12.81 -12.49 -0.54
CA LYS A 318 12.69 -11.25 -1.27
C LYS A 318 11.34 -10.60 -0.97
N TYR A 319 11.27 -9.88 0.15
CA TYR A 319 10.16 -8.97 0.41
C TYR A 319 10.69 -7.54 0.43
N ASP A 320 10.13 -6.68 -0.42
CA ASP A 320 10.55 -5.29 -0.51
C ASP A 320 9.73 -4.43 0.46
N PHE A 321 10.15 -4.39 1.73
CA PHE A 321 9.54 -3.55 2.74
C PHE A 321 9.57 -2.07 2.35
N SER A 322 10.68 -1.59 1.81
CA SER A 322 10.84 -0.19 1.42
C SER A 322 9.89 0.20 0.30
N GLY A 323 9.79 -0.64 -0.75
CA GLY A 323 8.87 -0.39 -1.86
C GLY A 323 7.42 -0.49 -1.45
N THR A 324 7.05 -1.46 -0.60
CA THR A 324 5.69 -1.57 -0.08
C THR A 324 5.32 -0.37 0.80
N PHE A 325 6.24 0.08 1.65
CA PHE A 325 6.01 1.25 2.49
C PHE A 325 5.88 2.54 1.66
N ALA A 326 6.70 2.73 0.64
CA ALA A 326 6.55 3.84 -0.31
C ALA A 326 5.18 3.81 -1.00
N SER A 327 4.71 2.62 -1.41
CA SER A 327 3.38 2.44 -2.00
C SER A 327 2.25 2.80 -1.03
N ILE A 328 2.39 2.48 0.27
CA ILE A 328 1.43 2.89 1.30
C ILE A 328 1.33 4.43 1.36
N ASN A 329 2.47 5.12 1.36
CA ASN A 329 2.50 6.58 1.42
C ASN A 329 1.90 7.23 0.16
N ASP A 330 2.15 6.69 -1.03
CA ASP A 330 1.55 7.16 -2.29
C ASP A 330 0.03 6.93 -2.32
N ASN A 331 -0.43 5.77 -1.87
CA ASN A 331 -1.85 5.45 -1.77
C ASN A 331 -2.55 6.31 -0.71
N PHE A 332 -1.87 6.57 0.40
CA PHE A 332 -2.37 7.48 1.42
C PHE A 332 -2.50 8.93 0.90
N ALA A 333 -1.54 9.41 0.13
CA ALA A 333 -1.64 10.73 -0.50
C ALA A 333 -2.85 10.81 -1.44
N THR A 334 -3.14 9.74 -2.18
CA THR A 334 -4.32 9.63 -3.04
C THR A 334 -5.61 9.60 -2.23
N TYR A 335 -5.68 8.75 -1.21
CA TYR A 335 -6.80 8.68 -0.26
C TYR A 335 -7.09 10.06 0.36
N SER A 336 -6.07 10.70 0.93
CA SER A 336 -6.22 12.01 1.57
C SER A 336 -6.74 13.08 0.61
N LYS A 337 -6.28 13.07 -0.64
CA LYS A 337 -6.80 13.95 -1.70
C LYS A 337 -8.28 13.69 -1.99
N HIS A 338 -8.69 12.44 -2.10
CA HIS A 338 -10.09 12.08 -2.36
C HIS A 338 -11.01 12.47 -1.20
N VAL A 339 -10.55 12.35 0.05
CA VAL A 339 -11.29 12.86 1.22
C VAL A 339 -11.53 14.38 1.08
N MET A 340 -10.48 15.16 0.77
CA MET A 340 -10.63 16.61 0.60
C MET A 340 -11.60 16.96 -0.55
N GLU A 341 -11.60 16.18 -1.63
CA GLU A 341 -12.56 16.34 -2.72
C GLU A 341 -13.99 15.92 -2.33
N GLY A 342 -14.16 15.22 -1.20
CA GLY A 342 -15.42 14.69 -0.72
C GLY A 342 -15.91 13.47 -1.48
N ASN A 343 -15.00 12.71 -2.03
CA ASN A 343 -15.29 11.43 -2.70
C ASN A 343 -15.48 10.33 -1.65
N ASP A 344 -16.17 9.25 -2.03
CA ASP A 344 -16.20 8.02 -1.24
C ASP A 344 -14.80 7.37 -1.29
N VAL A 345 -14.24 7.06 -0.14
CA VAL A 345 -12.88 6.53 0.02
C VAL A 345 -12.83 5.16 0.71
N ALA A 346 -13.98 4.49 0.82
CA ALA A 346 -14.06 3.22 1.55
C ALA A 346 -13.17 2.12 0.94
N ASP A 347 -13.03 2.08 -0.37
CA ASP A 347 -12.19 1.10 -1.07
C ASP A 347 -10.70 1.41 -0.90
N GLU A 348 -10.31 2.69 -0.96
CA GLU A 348 -8.94 3.14 -0.70
C GLU A 348 -8.52 2.88 0.75
N ALA A 349 -9.41 3.13 1.71
CA ALA A 349 -9.15 2.84 3.13
C ALA A 349 -8.89 1.34 3.34
N LYS A 350 -9.74 0.47 2.79
CA LYS A 350 -9.55 -0.99 2.85
C LYS A 350 -8.27 -1.45 2.18
N ALA A 351 -7.89 -0.82 1.06
CA ALA A 351 -6.65 -1.15 0.36
C ALA A 351 -5.43 -0.79 1.23
N LEU A 352 -5.44 0.36 1.90
CA LEU A 352 -4.40 0.77 2.84
C LEU A 352 -4.31 -0.18 4.05
N GLU A 353 -5.44 -0.54 4.65
CA GLU A 353 -5.50 -1.51 5.75
C GLU A 353 -4.92 -2.88 5.33
N ALA A 354 -5.23 -3.33 4.11
CA ALA A 354 -4.70 -4.57 3.56
C ALA A 354 -3.18 -4.51 3.36
N GLN A 355 -2.64 -3.38 2.91
CA GLN A 355 -1.19 -3.18 2.77
C GLN A 355 -0.47 -3.15 4.12
N PHE A 356 -1.02 -2.47 5.14
CA PHE A 356 -0.48 -2.51 6.51
C PHE A 356 -0.46 -3.94 7.05
N LYS A 357 -1.56 -4.67 6.86
CA LYS A 357 -1.67 -6.07 7.28
C LYS A 357 -0.64 -6.94 6.55
N GLU A 358 -0.48 -6.79 5.25
CA GLU A 358 0.51 -7.52 4.46
C GLU A 358 1.92 -7.30 5.00
N MET A 359 2.31 -6.04 5.25
CA MET A 359 3.61 -5.73 5.85
C MET A 359 3.77 -6.37 7.22
N THR A 360 2.76 -6.25 8.08
CA THR A 360 2.77 -6.82 9.45
C THR A 360 2.93 -8.34 9.40
N ASP A 361 2.21 -9.03 8.53
CA ASP A 361 2.28 -10.48 8.36
C ASP A 361 3.68 -10.94 7.85
N ASN A 362 4.38 -10.08 7.10
CA ASN A 362 5.69 -10.39 6.54
C ASN A 362 6.86 -10.06 7.48
N ILE A 363 6.71 -9.15 8.45
CA ILE A 363 7.78 -8.82 9.42
C ILE A 363 8.38 -10.07 10.07
N PRO A 364 7.62 -10.99 10.72
CA PRO A 364 8.19 -12.17 11.37
C PRO A 364 8.78 -13.17 10.38
N LEU A 365 8.44 -13.06 9.10
CA LEU A 365 8.88 -13.96 8.06
C LEU A 365 10.24 -13.57 7.46
N TYR A 366 10.58 -12.27 7.49
CA TYR A 366 11.73 -11.72 6.78
C TYR A 366 12.72 -10.99 7.69
N ILE A 367 12.31 -10.56 8.89
CA ILE A 367 13.17 -9.91 9.87
C ILE A 367 13.45 -10.91 11.00
N PHE A 368 14.71 -11.36 11.11
CA PHE A 368 15.10 -12.44 12.04
C PHE A 368 15.68 -11.93 13.35
N ASP A 369 16.28 -10.74 13.35
CA ASP A 369 16.67 -10.10 14.61
C ASP A 369 15.44 -9.72 15.42
N LYS A 370 15.33 -10.23 16.64
CA LYS A 370 14.16 -10.04 17.50
C LYS A 370 13.98 -8.62 17.97
N GLY A 371 15.08 -7.89 18.17
CA GLY A 371 15.05 -6.48 18.54
C GLY A 371 14.52 -5.62 17.39
N GLN A 372 15.07 -5.82 16.20
CA GLN A 372 14.64 -5.14 14.98
C GLN A 372 13.18 -5.52 14.62
N GLN A 373 12.81 -6.81 14.73
CA GLN A 373 11.45 -7.28 14.50
C GLN A 373 10.45 -6.55 15.41
N SER A 374 10.78 -6.43 16.71
CA SER A 374 9.93 -5.74 17.69
C SER A 374 9.81 -4.23 17.40
N ASP A 375 10.92 -3.57 17.08
CA ASP A 375 10.96 -2.15 16.77
C ASP A 375 10.11 -1.84 15.53
N VAL A 376 10.33 -2.57 14.43
CA VAL A 376 9.58 -2.40 13.16
C VAL A 376 8.09 -2.68 13.37
N SER A 377 7.75 -3.76 14.08
CA SER A 377 6.35 -4.12 14.34
C SER A 377 5.63 -3.05 15.15
N SER A 378 6.30 -2.50 16.18
CA SER A 378 5.71 -1.44 17.01
C SER A 378 5.46 -0.17 16.19
N LYS A 379 6.46 0.30 15.44
CA LYS A 379 6.36 1.50 14.61
C LYS A 379 5.28 1.38 13.53
N LEU A 380 5.20 0.21 12.89
CA LEU A 380 4.18 -0.05 11.86
C LEU A 380 2.77 -0.12 12.46
N ALA A 381 2.61 -0.74 13.63
CA ALA A 381 1.34 -0.79 14.34
C ALA A 381 0.88 0.60 14.80
N ASP A 382 1.80 1.44 15.27
CA ASP A 382 1.51 2.83 15.63
C ASP A 382 1.02 3.62 14.40
N LYS A 383 1.70 3.48 13.27
CA LYS A 383 1.30 4.14 12.02
C LYS A 383 -0.06 3.65 11.52
N GLN A 384 -0.32 2.34 11.57
CA GLN A 384 -1.63 1.78 11.23
C GLN A 384 -2.73 2.32 12.14
N SER A 385 -2.51 2.37 13.46
CA SER A 385 -3.47 2.90 14.43
C SER A 385 -3.79 4.38 14.18
N GLN A 386 -2.78 5.17 13.80
CA GLN A 386 -2.97 6.58 13.42
C GLN A 386 -3.80 6.71 12.14
N PHE A 387 -3.55 5.86 11.13
CA PHE A 387 -4.41 5.80 9.93
C PHE A 387 -5.85 5.46 10.28
N GLU A 388 -6.10 4.44 11.11
CA GLU A 388 -7.44 4.04 11.53
C GLU A 388 -8.16 5.15 12.29
N ALA A 389 -7.46 5.87 13.16
CA ALA A 389 -8.01 7.02 13.88
C ALA A 389 -8.42 8.13 12.92
N MET A 390 -7.57 8.43 11.94
CA MET A 390 -7.82 9.44 10.93
C MET A 390 -8.97 9.04 9.98
N ASN A 391 -9.02 7.78 9.53
CA ASN A 391 -10.09 7.26 8.67
C ASN A 391 -11.47 7.42 9.34
N LYS A 392 -11.57 7.16 10.64
CA LYS A 392 -12.84 7.38 11.39
C LYS A 392 -13.29 8.84 11.37
N VAL A 393 -12.36 9.77 11.46
CA VAL A 393 -12.66 11.20 11.36
C VAL A 393 -13.12 11.55 9.95
N ASP A 394 -12.40 11.05 8.95
CA ASP A 394 -12.71 11.27 7.53
C ASP A 394 -14.09 10.74 7.14
N GLU A 395 -14.47 9.54 7.61
CA GLU A 395 -15.81 8.98 7.42
C GLU A 395 -16.91 9.89 7.99
N GLN A 396 -16.66 10.47 9.17
CA GLN A 396 -17.64 11.39 9.80
C GLN A 396 -17.75 12.70 9.01
N VAL A 397 -16.62 13.27 8.56
CA VAL A 397 -16.61 14.48 7.72
C VAL A 397 -17.38 14.24 6.42
N LEU A 398 -17.11 13.13 5.73
CA LEU A 398 -17.79 12.77 4.49
C LEU A 398 -19.29 12.53 4.69
N LYS A 399 -19.68 11.94 5.82
CA LYS A 399 -21.10 11.78 6.20
C LYS A 399 -21.78 13.12 6.38
N LEU A 400 -21.20 14.03 7.18
CA LEU A 400 -21.76 15.37 7.40
C LEU A 400 -21.84 16.18 6.10
N LYS A 401 -20.84 16.07 5.23
CA LYS A 401 -20.88 16.67 3.90
C LYS A 401 -22.06 16.18 3.07
N LYS A 402 -22.31 14.87 3.07
CA LYS A 402 -23.46 14.26 2.37
C LYS A 402 -24.79 14.71 2.96
N GLU A 403 -24.87 14.86 4.28
CA GLU A 403 -26.03 15.41 4.97
C GLU A 403 -26.26 16.87 4.57
N ASN A 404 -25.22 17.70 4.55
CA ASN A 404 -25.31 19.10 4.11
C ASN A 404 -25.84 19.21 2.67
N ILE A 405 -25.40 18.33 1.75
CA ILE A 405 -25.94 18.30 0.37
C ILE A 405 -27.44 18.00 0.40
N THR A 406 -27.89 17.04 1.23
CA THR A 406 -29.29 16.69 1.37
C THR A 406 -30.11 17.84 1.97
N LEU A 407 -29.58 18.51 2.98
CA LEU A 407 -30.21 19.69 3.58
C LEU A 407 -30.33 20.85 2.56
N ALA A 408 -29.30 21.08 1.76
CA ALA A 408 -29.33 22.07 0.70
C ALA A 408 -30.41 21.77 -0.36
N ASP A 409 -30.54 20.52 -0.76
CA ASP A 409 -31.60 20.09 -1.70
C ASP A 409 -32.99 20.26 -1.10
N ASN A 410 -33.15 19.96 0.19
CA ASN A 410 -34.43 20.18 0.90
C ASN A 410 -34.75 21.66 1.04
N LEU A 411 -33.76 22.50 1.32
CA LEU A 411 -33.92 23.94 1.39
C LEU A 411 -34.41 24.46 0.03
N THR A 412 -33.77 24.08 -1.07
CA THR A 412 -34.18 24.45 -2.42
C THR A 412 -35.61 24.02 -2.76
N LYS A 413 -36.02 22.79 -2.39
CA LYS A 413 -37.36 22.29 -2.61
C LYS A 413 -38.39 23.02 -1.76
N THR A 414 -38.05 23.42 -0.54
CA THR A 414 -38.98 24.13 0.37
C THR A 414 -39.17 25.58 -0.04
N THR A 415 -38.14 26.21 -0.59
CA THR A 415 -38.17 27.60 -1.10
C THR A 415 -38.78 27.71 -2.51
N ALA A 416 -38.93 26.61 -3.24
CA ALA A 416 -39.69 26.53 -4.48
C ALA A 416 -41.18 26.49 -4.24
#